data_f15a0f8a17809bffb58b4b39efedb86c
#
_entry.id   f15a0f8a17809bffb58b4b39efedb86c
#
_cell.length_a   1.000
_cell.length_b   1.000
_cell.length_c   1.000
_cell.angle_alpha   90.00
_cell.angle_beta   90.00
_cell.angle_gamma   90.00
#
_symmetry.space_group_name_H-M   'P 1'
#
loop_
_entity.id
_entity.type
_entity.pdbx_description
1 polymer ?
#
loop_
_entity_poly.entity_id
_entity_poly.type
_entity_poly.pdbx_seq_one_letter_code
_entity_poly.pdbx_strand_id
1 'polypeptide(L)'
;MARRQKSLVLILARELAENLATPIYIADADGDLVYFNEPAEQIASGRFVEAAKISVGEWVKLLEPEALDGTPLQREQMPGGIAFAERRPAHGTMRVTGLDGRKRTVETTALPLFGPDDEFHGVMAIFWELR
;
A
#
# COMPACT_ATOMS: atom_id res chain seq x y z
N MET A 1 -24.63 13.05 17.69
CA MET A 1 -23.54 12.14 17.32
C MET A 1 -22.47 12.89 16.53
N ALA A 2 -21.25 12.70 16.93
CA ALA A 2 -20.16 13.37 16.25
C ALA A 2 -20.01 12.83 14.83
N ARG A 3 -19.92 13.75 13.89
CA ARG A 3 -19.66 13.40 12.52
C ARG A 3 -18.21 12.97 12.34
N ARG A 4 -18.00 11.83 11.71
CA ARG A 4 -16.66 11.37 11.46
C ARG A 4 -15.99 12.27 10.42
N GLN A 5 -14.90 12.91 10.80
CA GLN A 5 -14.14 13.73 9.88
C GLN A 5 -13.12 12.87 9.14
N LYS A 6 -12.86 13.25 7.89
CA LYS A 6 -11.78 12.62 7.15
C LYS A 6 -10.46 12.99 7.80
N SER A 7 -9.55 12.03 7.85
CA SER A 7 -8.21 12.25 8.39
C SER A 7 -7.46 13.24 7.50
N LEU A 8 -6.98 14.34 8.09
CA LEU A 8 -6.13 15.28 7.37
C LEU A 8 -4.85 14.62 6.91
N VAL A 9 -4.32 13.70 7.71
CA VAL A 9 -3.10 12.96 7.37
C VAL A 9 -3.30 12.17 6.08
N LEU A 10 -4.42 11.46 5.95
CA LEU A 10 -4.72 10.70 4.74
C LEU A 10 -4.97 11.60 3.54
N ILE A 11 -5.62 12.74 3.74
CA ILE A 11 -5.85 13.71 2.67
C ILE A 11 -4.52 14.22 2.14
N LEU A 12 -3.60 14.60 3.04
CA LEU A 12 -2.29 15.10 2.63
C LEU A 12 -1.44 14.01 1.98
N ALA A 13 -1.54 12.77 2.48
CA ALA A 13 -0.83 11.65 1.90
C ALA A 13 -1.30 11.39 0.47
N ARG A 14 -2.61 11.44 0.25
CA ARG A 14 -3.20 11.27 -1.09
C ARG A 14 -2.77 12.40 -2.04
N GLU A 15 -2.79 13.64 -1.56
CA GLU A 15 -2.32 14.78 -2.35
C GLU A 15 -0.87 14.60 -2.80
N LEU A 16 -0.02 14.15 -1.87
CA LEU A 16 1.36 13.86 -2.20
C LEU A 16 1.47 12.75 -3.25
N ALA A 17 0.73 11.66 -3.05
CA ALA A 17 0.76 10.52 -3.95
C ALA A 17 0.32 10.87 -5.37
N GLU A 18 -0.68 11.75 -5.51
CA GLU A 18 -1.17 12.17 -6.82
C GLU A 18 -0.13 12.92 -7.63
N ASN A 19 0.85 13.52 -6.96
CA ASN A 19 1.88 14.34 -7.58
C ASN A 19 3.23 13.64 -7.72
N LEU A 20 3.31 12.36 -7.36
CA LEU A 20 4.54 11.60 -7.48
C LEU A 20 4.47 10.63 -8.66
N ALA A 21 5.59 10.47 -9.34
CA ALA A 21 5.72 9.53 -10.44
C ALA A 21 6.02 8.11 -9.95
N THR A 22 6.25 7.94 -8.66
CA THR A 22 6.58 6.66 -8.05
C THR A 22 5.31 5.95 -7.59
N PRO A 23 5.16 4.63 -7.80
CA PRO A 23 3.99 3.90 -7.34
C PRO A 23 3.79 3.99 -5.82
N ILE A 24 2.57 4.34 -5.43
CA ILE A 24 2.22 4.51 -4.01
C ILE A 24 0.83 3.94 -3.77
N TYR A 25 0.64 3.22 -2.66
CA TYR A 25 -0.70 2.95 -2.16
C TYR A 25 -0.84 3.44 -0.71
N ILE A 26 -2.06 3.71 -0.32
CA ILE A 26 -2.38 4.20 1.02
C ILE A 26 -3.51 3.35 1.58
N ALA A 27 -3.32 2.89 2.82
CA ALA A 27 -4.34 2.19 3.59
C ALA A 27 -4.70 3.03 4.81
N ASP A 28 -5.95 2.97 5.25
CA ASP A 28 -6.36 3.65 6.48
C ASP A 28 -6.09 2.80 7.72
N ALA A 29 -6.49 3.28 8.88
CA ALA A 29 -6.24 2.59 10.14
C ALA A 29 -7.01 1.29 10.28
N ASP A 30 -8.05 1.09 9.49
CA ASP A 30 -8.84 -0.13 9.47
C ASP A 30 -8.26 -1.17 8.49
N GLY A 31 -7.25 -0.78 7.73
CA GLY A 31 -6.64 -1.66 6.74
C GLY A 31 -7.33 -1.62 5.38
N ASP A 32 -8.23 -0.68 5.16
CA ASP A 32 -8.89 -0.52 3.87
C ASP A 32 -8.02 0.29 2.93
N LEU A 33 -8.02 -0.10 1.65
CA LEU A 33 -7.29 0.62 0.62
C LEU A 33 -8.00 1.94 0.37
N VAL A 34 -7.29 3.04 0.62
CA VAL A 34 -7.82 4.39 0.43
C VAL A 34 -7.51 4.92 -0.97
N TYR A 35 -6.34 4.59 -1.47
CA TYR A 35 -5.90 5.14 -2.74
C TYR A 35 -4.66 4.41 -3.24
N PHE A 36 -4.53 4.28 -4.55
CA PHE A 36 -3.23 4.06 -5.19
C PHE A 36 -3.15 4.91 -6.45
N ASN A 37 -1.97 5.46 -6.71
CA ASN A 37 -1.81 6.43 -7.80
C ASN A 37 -1.65 5.74 -9.16
N GLU A 38 -1.60 6.55 -10.22
CA GLU A 38 -1.50 6.04 -11.58
C GLU A 38 -0.27 5.16 -11.80
N PRO A 39 0.93 5.51 -11.33
CA PRO A 39 2.07 4.60 -11.45
C PRO A 39 1.83 3.24 -10.79
N ALA A 40 1.13 3.20 -9.66
CA ALA A 40 0.78 1.95 -9.01
C ALA A 40 -0.22 1.14 -9.84
N GLU A 41 -1.16 1.82 -10.50
CA GLU A 41 -2.09 1.16 -11.41
C GLU A 41 -1.37 0.42 -12.53
N GLN A 42 -0.28 0.98 -13.01
CA GLN A 42 0.50 0.36 -14.09
C GLN A 42 1.16 -0.95 -13.64
N ILE A 43 1.68 -0.99 -12.43
CA ILE A 43 2.30 -2.21 -11.89
C ILE A 43 1.25 -3.27 -11.56
N ALA A 44 0.16 -2.86 -10.96
CA ALA A 44 -0.94 -3.77 -10.63
C ALA A 44 -1.73 -4.18 -11.86
N SER A 45 -1.63 -3.41 -12.95
CA SER A 45 -2.42 -3.56 -14.18
C SER A 45 -3.92 -3.50 -13.90
N GLY A 46 -4.32 -2.59 -13.03
CA GLY A 46 -5.71 -2.38 -12.67
C GLY A 46 -5.91 -0.96 -12.16
N ARG A 47 -7.11 -0.43 -12.39
CA ARG A 47 -7.45 0.94 -11.99
C ARG A 47 -7.97 0.97 -10.57
N PHE A 48 -7.63 2.03 -9.85
CA PHE A 48 -8.21 2.29 -8.55
C PHE A 48 -9.67 2.72 -8.70
N VAL A 49 -10.56 2.05 -7.98
CA VAL A 49 -11.98 2.39 -7.94
C VAL A 49 -12.33 2.69 -6.48
N GLU A 50 -12.50 3.97 -6.17
CA GLU A 50 -12.75 4.41 -4.80
C GLU A 50 -14.03 3.82 -4.20
N ALA A 51 -15.03 3.58 -5.03
CA ALA A 51 -16.30 3.03 -4.57
C ALA A 51 -16.22 1.54 -4.21
N ALA A 52 -15.23 0.83 -4.72
CA ALA A 52 -15.04 -0.58 -4.41
C ALA A 52 -14.25 -0.70 -3.11
N LYS A 53 -14.95 -0.89 -2.01
CA LYS A 53 -14.29 -1.09 -0.71
C LYS A 53 -13.56 -2.42 -0.72
N ILE A 54 -12.24 -2.33 -0.65
CA ILE A 54 -11.40 -3.52 -0.56
C ILE A 54 -10.35 -3.28 0.51
N SER A 55 -10.07 -4.28 1.32
CA SER A 55 -8.98 -4.16 2.26
C SER A 55 -7.66 -4.20 1.49
N VAL A 56 -6.63 -3.55 2.04
CA VAL A 56 -5.32 -3.58 1.41
C VAL A 56 -4.80 -5.01 1.33
N GLY A 57 -5.11 -5.84 2.32
CA GLY A 57 -4.70 -7.24 2.32
C GLY A 57 -5.32 -8.02 1.16
N GLU A 58 -6.59 -7.79 0.86
CA GLU A 58 -7.26 -8.42 -0.27
C GLU A 58 -6.68 -7.95 -1.60
N TRP A 59 -6.42 -6.65 -1.71
CA TRP A 59 -5.84 -6.10 -2.93
C TRP A 59 -4.45 -6.66 -3.19
N VAL A 60 -3.60 -6.68 -2.16
CA VAL A 60 -2.24 -7.21 -2.28
C VAL A 60 -2.27 -8.70 -2.62
N LYS A 61 -3.21 -9.45 -2.06
CA LYS A 61 -3.34 -10.87 -2.32
C LYS A 61 -3.62 -11.16 -3.79
N LEU A 62 -4.35 -10.27 -4.47
CA LEU A 62 -4.59 -10.41 -5.90
C LEU A 62 -3.30 -10.32 -6.72
N LEU A 63 -2.26 -9.71 -6.19
CA LEU A 63 -0.96 -9.57 -6.85
C LEU A 63 -0.03 -10.74 -6.57
N GLU A 64 -0.48 -11.74 -5.83
CA GLU A 64 0.27 -12.97 -5.55
C GLU A 64 1.70 -12.72 -5.10
N PRO A 65 1.90 -11.96 -4.00
CA PRO A 65 3.26 -11.61 -3.58
C PRO A 65 4.06 -12.82 -3.16
N GLU A 66 5.31 -12.87 -3.60
CA GLU A 66 6.21 -13.97 -3.25
C GLU A 66 7.62 -13.45 -3.00
N ALA A 67 8.39 -14.20 -2.22
CA ALA A 67 9.80 -13.93 -2.01
C ALA A 67 10.58 -14.23 -3.29
N LEU A 68 11.82 -13.78 -3.37
CA LEU A 68 12.64 -14.00 -4.55
C LEU A 68 12.89 -15.48 -4.85
N ASP A 69 12.77 -16.33 -3.85
CA ASP A 69 12.90 -17.79 -4.02
C ASP A 69 11.59 -18.46 -4.46
N GLY A 70 10.53 -17.67 -4.66
CA GLY A 70 9.23 -18.17 -5.07
C GLY A 70 8.30 -18.56 -3.94
N THR A 71 8.73 -18.45 -2.69
CA THR A 71 7.87 -18.76 -1.55
C THR A 71 6.79 -17.70 -1.40
N PRO A 72 5.50 -18.07 -1.31
CA PRO A 72 4.45 -17.08 -1.08
C PRO A 72 4.69 -16.28 0.20
N LEU A 73 4.48 -14.98 0.14
CA LEU A 73 4.66 -14.11 1.29
C LEU A 73 3.36 -13.95 2.06
N GLN A 74 3.48 -14.03 3.38
CA GLN A 74 2.38 -13.75 4.27
C GLN A 74 2.38 -12.25 4.60
N ARG A 75 1.24 -11.76 5.05
CA ARG A 75 1.04 -10.35 5.40
C ARG A 75 2.13 -9.85 6.36
N GLU A 76 2.48 -10.67 7.36
CA GLU A 76 3.45 -10.32 8.40
C GLU A 76 4.87 -10.20 7.88
N GLN A 77 5.11 -10.67 6.67
CA GLN A 77 6.44 -10.64 6.06
C GLN A 77 6.61 -9.49 5.08
N MET A 78 5.53 -8.80 4.73
CA MET A 78 5.57 -7.71 3.77
C MET A 78 5.72 -6.37 4.48
N PRO A 79 6.45 -5.41 3.85
CA PRO A 79 6.65 -4.10 4.49
C PRO A 79 5.37 -3.40 4.93
N GLY A 80 4.33 -3.43 4.09
CA GLY A 80 3.05 -2.82 4.45
C GLY A 80 2.41 -3.45 5.67
N GLY A 81 2.44 -4.78 5.75
CA GLY A 81 1.89 -5.50 6.89
C GLY A 81 2.67 -5.24 8.17
N ILE A 82 4.00 -5.16 8.07
CA ILE A 82 4.86 -4.85 9.20
C ILE A 82 4.59 -3.44 9.72
N ALA A 83 4.53 -2.47 8.81
CA ALA A 83 4.27 -1.08 9.19
C ALA A 83 2.90 -0.95 9.85
N PHE A 84 1.91 -1.67 9.36
CA PHE A 84 0.56 -1.66 9.92
C PHE A 84 0.53 -2.27 11.33
N ALA A 85 1.14 -3.45 11.49
CA ALA A 85 1.07 -4.18 12.75
C ALA A 85 2.01 -3.63 13.82
N GLU A 86 3.21 -3.22 13.42
CA GLU A 86 4.26 -2.83 14.37
C GLU A 86 4.46 -1.32 14.47
N ARG A 87 3.75 -0.55 13.67
CA ARG A 87 3.79 0.91 13.72
C ARG A 87 5.20 1.48 13.52
N ARG A 88 5.97 0.85 12.65
CA ARG A 88 7.32 1.29 12.32
C ARG A 88 7.56 1.17 10.82
N PRO A 89 8.51 1.95 10.27
CA PRO A 89 8.87 1.78 8.85
C PRO A 89 9.44 0.40 8.59
N ALA A 90 9.18 -0.11 7.39
CA ALA A 90 9.72 -1.39 6.96
C ALA A 90 10.06 -1.33 5.48
N HIS A 91 11.02 -2.14 5.06
CA HIS A 91 11.51 -2.17 3.69
C HIS A 91 11.76 -3.61 3.27
N GLY A 92 11.51 -3.94 2.02
CA GLY A 92 11.79 -5.28 1.54
C GLY A 92 11.64 -5.38 0.03
N THR A 93 12.14 -6.48 -0.51
CA THR A 93 12.06 -6.81 -1.92
C THR A 93 11.13 -8.00 -2.08
N MET A 94 10.26 -7.94 -3.08
CA MET A 94 9.35 -9.05 -3.34
C MET A 94 9.02 -9.10 -4.82
N ARG A 95 8.42 -10.20 -5.24
CA ARG A 95 7.93 -10.35 -6.59
C ARG A 95 6.41 -10.33 -6.56
N VAL A 96 5.80 -9.55 -7.44
CA VAL A 96 4.35 -9.49 -7.57
C VAL A 96 3.95 -9.85 -9.00
N THR A 97 2.74 -10.39 -9.13
CA THR A 97 2.17 -10.69 -10.45
C THR A 97 1.02 -9.71 -10.66
N GLY A 98 1.13 -8.86 -11.66
CA GLY A 98 0.05 -7.93 -12.00
C GLY A 98 -1.17 -8.68 -12.51
N LEU A 99 -2.30 -8.00 -12.58
CA LEU A 99 -3.53 -8.59 -13.11
C LEU A 99 -3.41 -8.97 -14.58
N ASP A 100 -2.37 -8.46 -15.26
CA ASP A 100 -2.03 -8.84 -16.64
C ASP A 100 -1.21 -10.14 -16.72
N GLY A 101 -0.93 -10.78 -15.59
CA GLY A 101 -0.15 -12.01 -15.52
C GLY A 101 1.37 -11.81 -15.53
N ARG A 102 1.85 -10.56 -15.62
CA ARG A 102 3.28 -10.30 -15.65
C ARG A 102 3.87 -10.23 -14.25
N LYS A 103 4.97 -10.95 -14.05
CA LYS A 103 5.71 -10.89 -12.79
C LYS A 103 6.69 -9.73 -12.83
N ARG A 104 6.75 -9.02 -11.73
CA ARG A 104 7.67 -7.89 -11.55
C ARG A 104 8.34 -8.02 -10.19
N THR A 105 9.64 -7.73 -10.16
CA THR A 105 10.36 -7.64 -8.88
C THR A 105 10.28 -6.19 -8.43
N VAL A 106 9.80 -5.97 -7.22
CA VAL A 106 9.62 -4.62 -6.68
C VAL A 106 10.31 -4.50 -5.34
N GLU A 107 10.83 -3.32 -5.08
CA GLU A 107 11.23 -2.91 -3.75
C GLU A 107 10.12 -2.07 -3.15
N THR A 108 9.84 -2.28 -1.88
CA THR A 108 8.78 -1.57 -1.19
C THR A 108 9.30 -1.00 0.12
N THR A 109 9.01 0.25 0.37
CA THR A 109 9.16 0.83 1.70
C THR A 109 7.79 1.26 2.16
N ALA A 110 7.45 0.92 3.39
CA ALA A 110 6.17 1.27 3.97
C ALA A 110 6.41 2.01 5.27
N LEU A 111 5.56 2.97 5.56
CA LEU A 111 5.66 3.77 6.76
C LEU A 111 4.29 3.99 7.38
N PRO A 112 4.22 3.98 8.71
CA PRO A 112 2.97 4.32 9.38
C PRO A 112 2.74 5.83 9.32
N LEU A 113 1.47 6.22 9.23
CA LEU A 113 1.08 7.62 9.19
C LEU A 113 0.49 7.97 10.55
N PHE A 114 1.11 8.96 11.21
CA PHE A 114 0.67 9.42 12.52
C PHE A 114 0.16 10.84 12.43
N GLY A 115 -0.89 11.12 13.17
CA GLY A 115 -1.39 12.47 13.36
C GLY A 115 -0.91 13.05 14.69
N PRO A 116 -1.51 14.16 15.12
CA PRO A 116 -1.24 14.71 16.44
C PRO A 116 -1.47 13.66 17.53
N ASP A 117 -0.72 13.75 18.61
CA ASP A 117 -0.82 12.84 19.76
C ASP A 117 -0.48 11.38 19.41
N ASP A 118 0.36 11.19 18.38
CA ASP A 118 0.78 9.86 17.93
C ASP A 118 -0.39 8.94 17.52
N GLU A 119 -1.49 9.55 17.08
CA GLU A 119 -2.64 8.80 16.63
C GLU A 119 -2.35 8.14 15.28
N PHE A 120 -2.58 6.83 15.18
CA PHE A 120 -2.32 6.08 13.97
C PHE A 120 -3.47 6.26 12.96
N HIS A 121 -3.13 6.70 11.76
CA HIS A 121 -4.11 6.96 10.69
C HIS A 121 -4.05 5.95 9.55
N GLY A 122 -2.99 5.23 9.43
CA GLY A 122 -2.85 4.26 8.34
C GLY A 122 -1.40 4.06 7.92
N VAL A 123 -1.23 3.57 6.70
CA VAL A 123 0.08 3.24 6.14
C VAL A 123 0.19 3.78 4.74
N MET A 124 1.36 4.31 4.39
CA MET A 124 1.72 4.62 3.02
C MET A 124 2.81 3.66 2.60
N ALA A 125 2.66 3.03 1.44
CA ALA A 125 3.69 2.18 0.86
C ALA A 125 4.12 2.77 -0.47
N ILE A 126 5.42 2.88 -0.65
CA ILE A 126 6.06 3.38 -1.86
C ILE A 126 6.82 2.21 -2.45
N PHE A 127 6.59 1.91 -3.71
CA PHE A 127 7.26 0.76 -4.32
C PHE A 127 7.73 1.12 -5.72
N TRP A 128 8.71 0.38 -6.21
CA TRP A 128 9.25 0.60 -7.55
C TRP A 128 9.77 -0.70 -8.11
N GLU A 129 9.68 -0.81 -9.41
CA GLU A 129 10.13 -2.00 -10.12
C GLU A 129 11.64 -2.00 -10.25
N LEU A 130 12.26 -3.12 -9.95
CA LEU A 130 13.68 -3.34 -10.19
C LEU A 130 13.87 -3.89 -11.61
N ARG A 131 14.88 -3.41 -12.27
CA ARG A 131 15.22 -3.84 -13.62
C ARG A 131 16.47 -4.68 -13.67
#